data_c2ce7bd862a70a65c19917b726b91574
#
_entry.id   c2ce7bd862a70a65c19917b726b91574
#
_cell.length_a   1.000
_cell.length_b   1.000
_cell.length_c   1.000
_cell.angle_alpha   90.00
_cell.angle_beta   90.00
_cell.angle_gamma   90.00
#
_symmetry.space_group_name_H-M   'P 1'
#
loop_
_entity.id
_entity.type
_entity.pdbx_description
1 polymer ?
#
loop_
_entity_poly.entity_id
_entity_poly.type
_entity_poly.pdbx_seq_one_letter_code
_entity_poly.pdbx_strand_id
1 'polypeptide(L)'
;MNVGQSFRLAIKSLLTSKARALLTMLGIIIGVAAVIVIVSLGTGMQTYMNSQFEQVGVNLIQVMVYEQPGNRNADADDFYELAEKYPQYIDSVTPALTISGIVRHGADEYERTSVTGVSETVYNPETSQTVNGEQMEDGRFLSYVDVERNQHVCVVGSYLNEAMFGGRGVGQSLTIGGVPFTVIGTMRETADSTEGSGDDFIYVPYGLASQLNGTAGGSGMSGYLVASTSEDTSSAAKGVIESMLFRIYEDSSWYQVITMAEMMDMMDSMLGVLMT
;
A
#
# COMPACT_ATOMS: atom_id res chain seq x y z
N MET A 1 14.24 63.48 -14.35
CA MET A 1 13.89 62.50 -15.41
C MET A 1 12.52 61.94 -15.08
N ASN A 2 11.58 62.09 -16.00
CA ASN A 2 10.21 61.61 -15.79
C ASN A 2 10.18 60.09 -15.94
N VAL A 3 9.59 59.38 -14.99
CA VAL A 3 9.47 57.90 -14.97
C VAL A 3 8.93 57.36 -16.30
N GLY A 4 8.01 58.10 -16.95
CA GLY A 4 7.47 57.74 -18.25
C GLY A 4 8.48 57.81 -19.41
N GLN A 5 9.48 58.71 -19.36
CA GLN A 5 10.54 58.78 -20.36
C GLN A 5 11.52 57.61 -20.21
N SER A 6 11.87 57.26 -18.97
CA SER A 6 12.74 56.10 -18.67
C SER A 6 12.12 54.77 -19.12
N PHE A 7 10.80 54.59 -18.91
CA PHE A 7 10.05 53.44 -19.37
C PHE A 7 10.00 53.32 -20.90
N ARG A 8 9.77 54.43 -21.57
CA ARG A 8 9.74 54.47 -23.05
C ARG A 8 11.10 54.21 -23.69
N LEU A 9 12.17 54.68 -23.05
CA LEU A 9 13.57 54.37 -23.46
C LEU A 9 13.93 52.90 -23.25
N ALA A 10 13.50 52.30 -22.13
CA ALA A 10 13.72 50.89 -21.84
C ALA A 10 13.02 49.99 -22.88
N ILE A 11 11.76 50.25 -23.20
CA ILE A 11 11.03 49.53 -24.25
C ILE A 11 11.71 49.67 -25.61
N LYS A 12 12.16 50.90 -25.98
CA LYS A 12 12.85 51.14 -27.25
C LYS A 12 14.19 50.40 -27.33
N SER A 13 14.93 50.31 -26.21
CA SER A 13 16.17 49.54 -26.12
C SER A 13 15.93 48.03 -26.29
N LEU A 14 14.86 47.46 -25.68
CA LEU A 14 14.47 46.06 -25.87
C LEU A 14 14.10 45.74 -27.33
N LEU A 15 13.39 46.65 -28.00
CA LEU A 15 12.99 46.48 -29.40
C LEU A 15 14.17 46.60 -30.38
N THR A 16 15.29 47.25 -29.99
CA THR A 16 16.48 47.42 -30.84
C THR A 16 17.34 46.16 -30.89
N SER A 17 17.29 45.31 -29.82
CA SER A 17 18.03 44.06 -29.76
C SER A 17 17.09 42.86 -29.51
N LYS A 18 16.18 42.61 -30.44
CA LYS A 18 15.10 41.64 -30.35
C LYS A 18 15.58 40.22 -29.97
N ALA A 19 16.67 39.75 -30.58
CA ALA A 19 17.20 38.41 -30.31
C ALA A 19 17.69 38.24 -28.85
N ARG A 20 18.38 39.29 -28.31
CA ARG A 20 18.86 39.23 -26.92
C ARG A 20 17.71 39.31 -25.93
N ALA A 21 16.75 40.23 -26.19
CA ALA A 21 15.55 40.35 -25.34
C ALA A 21 14.73 39.06 -25.34
N LEU A 22 14.55 38.41 -26.48
CA LEU A 22 13.81 37.16 -26.62
C LEU A 22 14.52 36.02 -25.89
N LEU A 23 15.85 35.90 -26.01
CA LEU A 23 16.64 34.87 -25.33
C LEU A 23 16.62 35.03 -23.80
N THR A 24 16.71 36.29 -23.31
CA THR A 24 16.64 36.52 -21.85
C THR A 24 15.24 36.28 -21.30
N MET A 25 14.19 36.69 -21.99
CA MET A 25 12.80 36.38 -21.61
C MET A 25 12.52 34.89 -21.63
N LEU A 26 13.00 34.17 -22.66
CA LEU A 26 12.87 32.71 -22.75
C LEU A 26 13.54 32.03 -21.57
N GLY A 27 14.75 32.44 -21.20
CA GLY A 27 15.46 31.92 -20.04
C GLY A 27 14.70 32.12 -18.73
N ILE A 28 14.13 33.31 -18.52
CA ILE A 28 13.31 33.59 -17.32
C ILE A 28 12.04 32.75 -17.33
N ILE A 29 11.34 32.68 -18.48
CA ILE A 29 10.11 31.87 -18.60
C ILE A 29 10.39 30.39 -18.29
N ILE A 30 11.44 29.81 -18.87
CA ILE A 30 11.81 28.42 -18.60
C ILE A 30 12.16 28.21 -17.11
N GLY A 31 12.94 29.14 -16.53
CA GLY A 31 13.31 29.06 -15.11
C GLY A 31 12.10 29.11 -14.18
N VAL A 32 11.21 30.06 -14.39
CA VAL A 32 9.99 30.19 -13.58
C VAL A 32 9.04 29.01 -13.81
N ALA A 33 8.86 28.57 -15.06
CA ALA A 33 8.02 27.42 -15.38
C ALA A 33 8.54 26.15 -14.73
N ALA A 34 9.86 25.91 -14.74
CA ALA A 34 10.46 24.76 -14.08
C ALA A 34 10.18 24.73 -12.58
N VAL A 35 10.32 25.88 -11.89
CA VAL A 35 10.01 25.97 -10.45
C VAL A 35 8.53 25.70 -10.18
N ILE A 36 7.64 26.30 -10.98
CA ILE A 36 6.19 26.08 -10.83
C ILE A 36 5.85 24.60 -11.00
N VAL A 37 6.41 23.93 -12.01
CA VAL A 37 6.15 22.50 -12.27
C VAL A 37 6.63 21.63 -11.08
N ILE A 38 7.84 21.88 -10.57
CA ILE A 38 8.39 21.11 -9.44
C ILE A 38 7.52 21.29 -8.19
N VAL A 39 7.17 22.53 -7.84
CA VAL A 39 6.33 22.83 -6.67
C VAL A 39 4.93 22.23 -6.84
N SER A 40 4.33 22.36 -8.03
CA SER A 40 3.00 21.80 -8.30
C SER A 40 2.99 20.27 -8.26
N LEU A 41 4.07 19.64 -8.72
CA LEU A 41 4.21 18.18 -8.64
C LEU A 41 4.32 17.72 -7.18
N GLY A 42 5.15 18.41 -6.38
CA GLY A 42 5.31 18.09 -4.95
C GLY A 42 4.01 18.26 -4.16
N THR A 43 3.31 19.38 -4.33
CA THR A 43 2.02 19.60 -3.65
C THR A 43 0.92 18.67 -4.16
N GLY A 44 0.90 18.35 -5.45
CA GLY A 44 -0.04 17.41 -6.03
C GLY A 44 0.17 15.98 -5.47
N MET A 45 1.43 15.56 -5.35
CA MET A 45 1.77 14.26 -4.79
C MET A 45 1.40 14.18 -3.30
N GLN A 46 1.66 15.23 -2.52
CA GLN A 46 1.25 15.30 -1.11
C GLN A 46 -0.28 15.23 -0.95
N THR A 47 -1.03 15.96 -1.76
CA THR A 47 -2.51 15.92 -1.71
C THR A 47 -3.02 14.52 -2.10
N TYR A 48 -2.45 13.91 -3.15
CA TYR A 48 -2.81 12.56 -3.56
C TYR A 48 -2.57 11.54 -2.45
N MET A 49 -1.40 11.57 -1.82
CA MET A 49 -1.06 10.65 -0.74
C MET A 49 -1.94 10.85 0.49
N ASN A 50 -2.19 12.08 0.91
CA ASN A 50 -3.10 12.37 2.02
C ASN A 50 -4.50 11.80 1.75
N SER A 51 -5.00 11.92 0.53
CA SER A 51 -6.31 11.35 0.17
C SER A 51 -6.34 9.81 0.21
N GLN A 52 -5.23 9.16 -0.08
CA GLN A 52 -5.11 7.71 0.07
C GLN A 52 -5.12 7.30 1.56
N PHE A 53 -4.40 8.02 2.40
CA PHE A 53 -4.37 7.74 3.84
C PHE A 53 -5.71 8.01 4.54
N GLU A 54 -6.45 9.04 4.13
CA GLU A 54 -7.80 9.29 4.65
C GLU A 54 -8.76 8.13 4.35
N GLN A 55 -8.58 7.41 3.24
CA GLN A 55 -9.38 6.25 2.89
C GLN A 55 -9.01 5.01 3.71
N VAL A 56 -7.75 4.84 4.04
CA VAL A 56 -7.22 3.69 4.79
C VAL A 56 -7.44 3.83 6.30
N GLY A 57 -7.56 5.05 6.79
CA GLY A 57 -7.74 5.36 8.23
C GLY A 57 -6.43 5.76 8.91
N VAL A 58 -6.48 6.88 9.64
CA VAL A 58 -5.30 7.46 10.33
C VAL A 58 -4.87 6.69 11.59
N ASN A 59 -5.69 5.76 12.04
CA ASN A 59 -5.47 4.96 13.24
C ASN A 59 -4.82 3.59 12.98
N LEU A 60 -4.28 3.37 11.77
CA LEU A 60 -3.58 2.12 11.43
C LEU A 60 -2.11 2.14 11.84
N ILE A 61 -1.66 0.99 12.30
CA ILE A 61 -0.27 0.69 12.64
C ILE A 61 0.16 -0.48 11.79
N GLN A 62 1.16 -0.28 10.97
CA GLN A 62 1.77 -1.35 10.18
C GLN A 62 2.87 -2.00 11.01
N VAL A 63 2.80 -3.31 11.14
CA VAL A 63 3.81 -4.13 11.82
C VAL A 63 4.39 -5.09 10.81
N MET A 64 5.69 -5.07 10.67
CA MET A 64 6.46 -6.05 9.89
C MET A 64 7.33 -6.85 10.84
N VAL A 65 7.29 -8.16 10.70
CA VAL A 65 8.05 -9.10 11.53
C VAL A 65 8.88 -9.98 10.63
N TYR A 66 10.16 -10.08 10.91
CA TYR A 66 11.09 -10.94 10.19
C TYR A 66 11.29 -12.22 10.96
N GLU A 67 11.20 -13.37 10.29
CA GLU A 67 11.41 -14.67 10.94
C GLU A 67 12.85 -14.84 11.39
N GLN A 68 13.01 -15.17 12.67
CA GLN A 68 14.30 -15.50 13.26
C GLN A 68 14.52 -17.01 13.22
N PRO A 69 15.49 -17.53 12.46
CA PRO A 69 15.73 -18.95 12.35
C PRO A 69 16.08 -19.60 13.70
N GLY A 70 15.36 -20.66 14.05
CA GLY A 70 15.63 -21.46 15.25
C GLY A 70 15.03 -20.93 16.54
N ASN A 71 14.33 -19.79 16.52
CA ASN A 71 13.64 -19.22 17.67
C ASN A 71 12.12 -19.19 17.43
N ARG A 72 11.35 -18.91 18.51
CA ARG A 72 9.93 -18.59 18.39
C ARG A 72 9.78 -17.26 17.66
N ASN A 73 8.93 -17.25 16.66
CA ASN A 73 8.52 -16.03 15.98
C ASN A 73 7.13 -15.61 16.46
N ALA A 74 6.83 -14.31 16.39
CA ALA A 74 5.50 -13.81 16.67
C ALA A 74 4.53 -14.30 15.59
N ASP A 75 3.36 -14.74 16.00
CA ASP A 75 2.29 -15.22 15.14
C ASP A 75 1.01 -14.37 15.32
N ALA A 76 -0.02 -14.68 14.57
CA ALA A 76 -1.29 -13.92 14.64
C ALA A 76 -1.94 -14.03 16.02
N ASP A 77 -1.78 -15.17 16.70
CA ASP A 77 -2.39 -15.40 18.03
C ASP A 77 -1.79 -14.47 19.08
N ASP A 78 -0.48 -14.19 19.02
CA ASP A 78 0.17 -13.21 19.91
C ASP A 78 -0.46 -11.82 19.78
N PHE A 79 -0.83 -11.40 18.55
CA PHE A 79 -1.48 -10.12 18.31
C PHE A 79 -2.95 -10.12 18.73
N TYR A 80 -3.66 -11.23 18.56
CA TYR A 80 -5.03 -11.36 19.04
C TYR A 80 -5.09 -11.33 20.57
N GLU A 81 -4.22 -12.06 21.27
CA GLU A 81 -4.08 -11.97 22.72
C GLU A 81 -3.76 -10.56 23.20
N LEU A 82 -2.90 -9.84 22.44
CA LEU A 82 -2.56 -8.47 22.74
C LEU A 82 -3.76 -7.53 22.62
N ALA A 83 -4.60 -7.71 21.60
CA ALA A 83 -5.82 -6.92 21.39
C ALA A 83 -6.84 -7.18 22.51
N GLU A 84 -7.04 -8.44 22.91
CA GLU A 84 -7.91 -8.79 24.04
C GLU A 84 -7.40 -8.20 25.36
N LYS A 85 -6.11 -8.13 25.56
CA LYS A 85 -5.48 -7.60 26.78
C LYS A 85 -5.55 -6.07 26.87
N TYR A 86 -5.50 -5.38 25.72
CA TYR A 86 -5.45 -3.93 25.63
C TYR A 86 -6.54 -3.34 24.73
N PRO A 87 -7.83 -3.65 24.97
CA PRO A 87 -8.93 -3.22 24.13
C PRO A 87 -9.13 -1.69 24.13
N GLN A 88 -8.53 -0.97 25.09
CA GLN A 88 -8.54 0.49 25.12
C GLN A 88 -7.60 1.12 24.11
N TYR A 89 -6.65 0.38 23.54
CA TYR A 89 -5.66 0.87 22.58
C TYR A 89 -5.81 0.22 21.21
N ILE A 90 -6.18 -1.06 21.17
CA ILE A 90 -6.26 -1.87 19.95
C ILE A 90 -7.70 -2.24 19.70
N ASP A 91 -8.21 -1.88 18.53
CA ASP A 91 -9.56 -2.18 18.06
C ASP A 91 -9.59 -3.51 17.30
N SER A 92 -8.68 -3.67 16.34
CA SER A 92 -8.61 -4.88 15.52
C SER A 92 -7.20 -5.18 15.04
N VAL A 93 -6.98 -6.44 14.71
CA VAL A 93 -5.73 -6.94 14.13
C VAL A 93 -6.06 -7.70 12.86
N THR A 94 -5.40 -7.34 11.79
CA THR A 94 -5.52 -7.98 10.48
C THR A 94 -4.16 -8.50 10.04
N PRO A 95 -3.91 -9.80 10.09
CA PRO A 95 -2.70 -10.38 9.52
C PRO A 95 -2.68 -10.17 8.01
N ALA A 96 -1.54 -9.75 7.47
CA ALA A 96 -1.32 -9.55 6.05
C ALA A 96 0.08 -10.09 5.69
N LEU A 97 0.13 -11.23 5.03
CA LEU A 97 1.36 -11.86 4.59
C LEU A 97 1.44 -11.84 3.07
N THR A 98 2.34 -11.02 2.54
CA THR A 98 2.63 -11.04 1.10
C THR A 98 3.66 -12.12 0.81
N ILE A 99 3.31 -13.02 -0.10
CA ILE A 99 4.18 -14.11 -0.55
C ILE A 99 4.60 -13.87 -2.00
N SER A 100 5.82 -14.27 -2.30
CA SER A 100 6.31 -14.34 -3.67
C SER A 100 6.02 -15.74 -4.19
N GLY A 101 5.16 -15.85 -5.18
CA GLY A 101 4.81 -17.13 -5.79
C GLY A 101 4.47 -16.95 -7.25
N ILE A 102 4.80 -17.95 -8.07
CA ILE A 102 4.39 -17.96 -9.46
C ILE A 102 2.90 -18.31 -9.50
N VAL A 103 2.13 -17.38 -10.02
CA VAL A 103 0.71 -17.57 -10.30
C VAL A 103 0.58 -18.08 -11.73
N ARG A 104 -0.24 -19.13 -11.93
CA ARG A 104 -0.44 -19.74 -13.25
C ARG A 104 -1.90 -19.95 -13.56
N HIS A 105 -2.23 -19.72 -14.82
CA HIS A 105 -3.51 -20.14 -15.41
C HIS A 105 -3.25 -20.80 -16.75
N GLY A 106 -3.53 -22.12 -16.85
CA GLY A 106 -3.19 -22.89 -18.04
C GLY A 106 -1.69 -22.95 -18.31
N ALA A 107 -1.23 -22.37 -19.40
CA ALA A 107 0.19 -22.27 -19.77
C ALA A 107 0.82 -20.94 -19.42
N ASP A 108 0.03 -19.95 -19.01
CA ASP A 108 0.49 -18.60 -18.74
C ASP A 108 0.97 -18.47 -17.29
N GLU A 109 2.09 -17.76 -17.12
CA GLU A 109 2.72 -17.49 -15.83
C GLU A 109 2.71 -15.98 -15.55
N TYR A 110 2.41 -15.61 -14.29
CA TYR A 110 2.33 -14.24 -13.79
C TYR A 110 3.29 -14.12 -12.61
N GLU A 111 4.47 -13.53 -12.86
CA GLU A 111 5.57 -13.47 -11.87
C GLU A 111 5.50 -12.23 -10.98
N ARG A 112 4.80 -11.18 -11.43
CA ARG A 112 4.73 -9.89 -10.74
C ARG A 112 3.50 -9.72 -9.86
N THR A 113 2.60 -10.67 -9.90
CA THR A 113 1.38 -10.65 -9.10
C THR A 113 1.69 -10.70 -7.61
N SER A 114 1.14 -9.76 -6.87
CA SER A 114 1.22 -9.74 -5.42
C SER A 114 0.20 -10.71 -4.84
N VAL A 115 0.66 -11.75 -4.16
CA VAL A 115 -0.22 -12.69 -3.46
C VAL A 115 -0.17 -12.38 -1.98
N THR A 116 -1.29 -11.96 -1.40
CA THR A 116 -1.37 -11.57 0.00
C THR A 116 -2.37 -12.45 0.75
N GLY A 117 -1.86 -13.12 1.78
CA GLY A 117 -2.68 -13.84 2.74
C GLY A 117 -3.30 -12.86 3.72
N VAL A 118 -4.61 -12.91 3.86
CA VAL A 118 -5.38 -11.99 4.69
C VAL A 118 -6.45 -12.71 5.49
N SER A 119 -6.97 -12.04 6.51
CA SER A 119 -8.20 -12.47 7.21
C SER A 119 -9.44 -11.82 6.58
N GLU A 120 -10.61 -12.26 6.99
CA GLU A 120 -11.90 -11.69 6.58
C GLU A 120 -12.08 -10.23 7.03
N THR A 121 -11.37 -9.81 8.07
CA THR A 121 -11.43 -8.47 8.65
C THR A 121 -10.86 -7.38 7.73
N VAL A 122 -10.09 -7.77 6.70
CA VAL A 122 -9.62 -6.83 5.66
C VAL A 122 -10.77 -6.17 4.91
N TYR A 123 -11.91 -6.87 4.78
CA TYR A 123 -13.06 -6.39 4.03
C TYR A 123 -14.19 -5.97 4.96
N ASN A 124 -14.66 -4.74 4.78
CA ASN A 124 -15.82 -4.23 5.50
C ASN A 124 -17.09 -4.39 4.62
N PRO A 125 -18.03 -5.26 5.01
CA PRO A 125 -19.27 -5.47 4.24
C PRO A 125 -20.18 -4.24 4.20
N GLU A 126 -20.14 -3.34 5.20
CA GLU A 126 -20.98 -2.16 5.25
C GLU A 126 -20.56 -1.10 4.23
N THR A 127 -19.25 -0.93 4.04
CA THR A 127 -18.70 -0.01 3.04
C THR A 127 -18.44 -0.68 1.68
N SER A 128 -18.48 -2.03 1.64
CA SER A 128 -18.09 -2.85 0.49
C SER A 128 -16.67 -2.61 0.02
N GLN A 129 -15.77 -2.29 0.95
CA GLN A 129 -14.38 -1.96 0.68
C GLN A 129 -13.44 -2.75 1.59
N THR A 130 -12.22 -2.98 1.08
CA THR A 130 -11.10 -3.44 1.91
C THR A 130 -10.54 -2.28 2.74
N VAL A 131 -9.68 -2.59 3.70
CA VAL A 131 -8.93 -1.58 4.45
C VAL A 131 -8.04 -0.70 3.54
N ASN A 132 -7.73 -1.17 2.34
CA ASN A 132 -6.98 -0.42 1.33
C ASN A 132 -7.89 0.39 0.38
N GLY A 133 -9.20 0.40 0.61
CA GLY A 133 -10.17 1.14 -0.21
C GLY A 133 -10.62 0.42 -1.49
N GLU A 134 -10.15 -0.79 -1.74
CA GLU A 134 -10.54 -1.59 -2.90
C GLU A 134 -11.98 -2.08 -2.78
N GLN A 135 -12.73 -2.08 -3.87
CA GLN A 135 -14.13 -2.48 -3.91
C GLN A 135 -14.32 -3.82 -4.63
N MET A 136 -15.28 -4.60 -4.17
CA MET A 136 -15.71 -5.80 -4.89
C MET A 136 -16.43 -5.43 -6.20
N GLU A 137 -16.16 -6.19 -7.26
CA GLU A 137 -16.88 -6.10 -8.54
C GLU A 137 -17.91 -7.22 -8.66
N ASP A 138 -17.48 -8.45 -8.47
CA ASP A 138 -18.35 -9.64 -8.59
C ASP A 138 -17.98 -10.69 -7.56
N GLY A 139 -18.93 -11.54 -7.19
CA GLY A 139 -18.74 -12.61 -6.23
C GLY A 139 -18.76 -12.14 -4.77
N ARG A 140 -17.88 -12.68 -3.94
CA ARG A 140 -17.76 -12.37 -2.51
C ARG A 140 -16.31 -12.33 -2.06
N PHE A 141 -16.04 -11.62 -0.96
CA PHE A 141 -14.76 -11.66 -0.26
C PHE A 141 -14.60 -12.93 0.59
N LEU A 142 -13.42 -13.14 1.14
CA LEU A 142 -13.14 -14.22 2.08
C LEU A 142 -14.08 -14.10 3.30
N SER A 143 -14.63 -15.21 3.72
CA SER A 143 -15.41 -15.29 4.97
C SER A 143 -14.58 -15.90 6.08
N TYR A 144 -15.00 -15.72 7.33
CA TYR A 144 -14.40 -16.36 8.49
C TYR A 144 -14.21 -17.88 8.30
N VAL A 145 -15.18 -18.56 7.69
CA VAL A 145 -15.10 -20.02 7.44
C VAL A 145 -14.00 -20.36 6.42
N ASP A 146 -13.79 -19.50 5.41
CA ASP A 146 -12.73 -19.71 4.41
C ASP A 146 -11.36 -19.58 5.05
N VAL A 147 -11.17 -18.60 5.93
CA VAL A 147 -9.93 -18.33 6.64
C VAL A 147 -9.66 -19.42 7.68
N GLU A 148 -10.60 -19.71 8.56
CA GLU A 148 -10.47 -20.68 9.65
C GLU A 148 -10.18 -22.10 9.14
N ARG A 149 -10.82 -22.48 8.03
CA ARG A 149 -10.65 -23.82 7.45
C ARG A 149 -9.58 -23.89 6.37
N ASN A 150 -8.83 -22.81 6.16
CA ASN A 150 -7.83 -22.73 5.11
C ASN A 150 -8.36 -23.24 3.76
N GLN A 151 -9.55 -22.70 3.34
CA GLN A 151 -10.15 -23.08 2.07
C GLN A 151 -9.28 -22.59 0.90
N HIS A 152 -9.08 -23.44 -0.11
CA HIS A 152 -8.33 -23.09 -1.33
C HIS A 152 -9.16 -22.17 -2.24
N VAL A 153 -9.47 -21.00 -1.75
CA VAL A 153 -10.23 -19.96 -2.45
C VAL A 153 -9.42 -18.67 -2.50
N CYS A 154 -9.69 -17.86 -3.50
CA CYS A 154 -9.01 -16.57 -3.66
C CYS A 154 -9.94 -15.49 -4.23
N VAL A 155 -9.56 -14.24 -3.97
CA VAL A 155 -10.14 -13.05 -4.59
C VAL A 155 -9.06 -12.41 -5.44
N VAL A 156 -9.38 -12.06 -6.70
CA VAL A 156 -8.40 -11.56 -7.66
C VAL A 156 -8.66 -10.09 -8.01
N GLY A 157 -7.60 -9.35 -8.22
CA GLY A 157 -7.64 -7.98 -8.73
C GLY A 157 -8.16 -7.90 -10.16
N SER A 158 -8.52 -6.70 -10.60
CA SER A 158 -9.12 -6.47 -11.93
C SER A 158 -8.19 -6.87 -13.06
N TYR A 159 -6.88 -6.62 -12.93
CA TYR A 159 -5.91 -7.02 -13.96
C TYR A 159 -5.95 -8.52 -14.23
N LEU A 160 -5.86 -9.35 -13.20
CA LEU A 160 -5.87 -10.80 -13.35
C LEU A 160 -7.22 -11.32 -13.84
N ASN A 161 -8.33 -10.72 -13.37
CA ASN A 161 -9.66 -11.06 -13.84
C ASN A 161 -9.78 -10.88 -15.36
N GLU A 162 -9.26 -9.79 -15.90
CA GLU A 162 -9.28 -9.54 -17.35
C GLU A 162 -8.25 -10.40 -18.08
N ALA A 163 -6.99 -10.42 -17.62
CA ALA A 163 -5.88 -11.09 -18.29
C ALA A 163 -6.05 -12.62 -18.35
N MET A 164 -6.49 -13.25 -17.25
CA MET A 164 -6.66 -14.70 -17.16
C MET A 164 -8.02 -15.19 -17.65
N PHE A 165 -9.08 -14.43 -17.37
CA PHE A 165 -10.46 -14.92 -17.45
C PHE A 165 -11.38 -14.09 -18.37
N GLY A 166 -10.85 -13.01 -18.98
CA GLY A 166 -11.64 -12.11 -19.83
C GLY A 166 -12.85 -11.53 -19.09
N GLY A 167 -12.63 -11.09 -17.84
CA GLY A 167 -13.64 -10.49 -16.99
C GLY A 167 -14.63 -11.45 -16.31
N ARG A 168 -14.42 -12.76 -16.38
CA ARG A 168 -15.32 -13.81 -15.84
C ARG A 168 -14.57 -14.79 -14.93
N GLY A 169 -13.84 -14.25 -13.94
CA GLY A 169 -12.98 -15.03 -13.05
C GLY A 169 -13.73 -15.83 -11.99
N VAL A 170 -14.89 -15.37 -11.52
CA VAL A 170 -15.62 -16.06 -10.45
C VAL A 170 -16.01 -17.48 -10.85
N GLY A 171 -15.63 -18.46 -10.03
CA GLY A 171 -15.80 -19.89 -10.26
C GLY A 171 -14.71 -20.55 -11.10
N GLN A 172 -13.76 -19.79 -11.64
CA GLN A 172 -12.58 -20.30 -12.34
C GLN A 172 -11.49 -20.74 -11.36
N SER A 173 -10.46 -21.41 -11.88
CA SER A 173 -9.35 -21.90 -11.07
C SER A 173 -8.01 -21.36 -11.58
N LEU A 174 -7.11 -21.06 -10.64
CA LEU A 174 -5.72 -20.71 -10.90
C LEU A 174 -4.81 -21.51 -9.94
N THR A 175 -3.51 -21.50 -10.16
CA THR A 175 -2.54 -22.11 -9.24
C THR A 175 -1.57 -21.07 -8.70
N ILE A 176 -1.27 -21.17 -7.40
CA ILE A 176 -0.29 -20.32 -6.72
C ILE A 176 0.76 -21.26 -6.11
N GLY A 177 2.02 -21.13 -6.53
CA GLY A 177 3.08 -22.05 -6.07
C GLY A 177 2.78 -23.54 -6.36
N GLY A 178 1.99 -23.85 -7.40
CA GLY A 178 1.57 -25.21 -7.74
C GLY A 178 0.32 -25.72 -6.99
N VAL A 179 -0.24 -24.95 -6.06
CA VAL A 179 -1.47 -25.29 -5.34
C VAL A 179 -2.68 -24.66 -6.05
N PRO A 180 -3.75 -25.43 -6.33
CA PRO A 180 -4.93 -24.90 -7.01
C PRO A 180 -5.81 -24.10 -6.06
N PHE A 181 -6.33 -22.96 -6.56
CA PHE A 181 -7.28 -22.09 -5.88
C PHE A 181 -8.50 -21.84 -6.77
N THR A 182 -9.65 -21.70 -6.14
CA THR A 182 -10.90 -21.30 -6.83
C THR A 182 -11.15 -19.81 -6.61
N VAL A 183 -11.36 -19.07 -7.67
CA VAL A 183 -11.72 -17.64 -7.60
C VAL A 183 -13.16 -17.52 -7.11
N ILE A 184 -13.36 -16.86 -5.97
CA ILE A 184 -14.69 -16.64 -5.36
C ILE A 184 -15.18 -15.20 -5.49
N GLY A 185 -14.28 -14.29 -5.86
CA GLY A 185 -14.61 -12.88 -6.08
C GLY A 185 -13.55 -12.16 -6.89
N THR A 186 -13.98 -11.03 -7.46
CA THR A 186 -13.12 -10.14 -8.23
C THR A 186 -13.25 -8.72 -7.70
N MET A 187 -12.14 -7.98 -7.73
CA MET A 187 -12.10 -6.59 -7.29
C MET A 187 -12.25 -5.65 -8.48
N ARG A 188 -12.79 -4.46 -8.21
CA ARG A 188 -12.96 -3.41 -9.20
C ARG A 188 -11.62 -2.77 -9.54
N GLU A 189 -11.49 -2.35 -10.80
CA GLU A 189 -10.36 -1.55 -11.25
C GLU A 189 -10.30 -0.21 -10.50
N THR A 190 -9.11 0.11 -9.94
CA THR A 190 -8.88 1.36 -9.19
C THR A 190 -7.94 2.30 -9.94
N ALA A 191 -7.03 1.77 -10.74
CA ALA A 191 -6.02 2.51 -11.48
C ALA A 191 -5.77 1.86 -12.86
N ASP A 192 -4.59 2.08 -13.44
CA ASP A 192 -4.20 1.39 -14.68
C ASP A 192 -4.01 -0.10 -14.41
N SER A 193 -4.89 -0.91 -14.97
CA SER A 193 -4.89 -2.37 -14.84
C SER A 193 -3.82 -2.98 -15.74
N THR A 194 -2.57 -2.98 -15.25
CA THR A 194 -1.39 -3.54 -15.94
C THR A 194 -0.63 -4.50 -15.02
N GLU A 195 0.21 -5.36 -15.60
CA GLU A 195 1.04 -6.30 -14.84
C GLU A 195 1.97 -5.56 -13.85
N GLY A 196 1.91 -5.95 -12.58
CA GLY A 196 2.66 -5.35 -11.49
C GLY A 196 2.10 -4.00 -11.00
N SER A 197 0.88 -3.62 -11.44
CA SER A 197 0.16 -2.46 -10.92
C SER A 197 -0.51 -2.73 -9.57
N GLY A 198 -1.12 -1.70 -8.98
CA GLY A 198 -1.94 -1.85 -7.78
C GLY A 198 -3.16 -2.76 -7.95
N ASP A 199 -3.57 -3.05 -9.19
CA ASP A 199 -4.70 -3.94 -9.52
C ASP A 199 -4.24 -5.37 -9.85
N ASP A 200 -2.92 -5.67 -9.80
CA ASP A 200 -2.34 -6.99 -10.03
C ASP A 200 -2.04 -7.69 -8.69
N PHE A 201 -3.08 -8.20 -8.07
CA PHE A 201 -2.99 -8.89 -6.79
C PHE A 201 -3.98 -10.03 -6.62
N ILE A 202 -3.71 -10.90 -5.64
CA ILE A 202 -4.59 -11.99 -5.20
C ILE A 202 -4.66 -11.96 -3.67
N TYR A 203 -5.85 -12.02 -3.12
CA TYR A 203 -6.10 -12.30 -1.71
C TYR A 203 -6.42 -13.78 -1.50
N VAL A 204 -5.74 -14.40 -0.53
CA VAL A 204 -5.94 -15.78 -0.12
C VAL A 204 -6.09 -15.84 1.42
N PRO A 205 -6.65 -16.92 2.00
CA PRO A 205 -6.64 -17.11 3.45
C PRO A 205 -5.23 -17.07 4.03
N TYR A 206 -5.04 -16.31 5.11
CA TYR A 206 -3.73 -16.08 5.74
C TYR A 206 -2.99 -17.37 6.07
N GLY A 207 -3.68 -18.37 6.63
CA GLY A 207 -3.05 -19.66 7.00
C GLY A 207 -2.49 -20.41 5.80
N LEU A 208 -3.14 -20.33 4.61
CA LEU A 208 -2.62 -20.89 3.37
C LEU A 208 -1.39 -20.13 2.86
N ALA A 209 -1.43 -18.79 2.92
CA ALA A 209 -0.28 -17.98 2.55
C ALA A 209 0.95 -18.32 3.40
N SER A 210 0.78 -18.49 4.71
CA SER A 210 1.84 -18.92 5.62
C SER A 210 2.42 -20.30 5.24
N GLN A 211 1.57 -21.27 4.91
CA GLN A 211 2.01 -22.60 4.45
C GLN A 211 2.77 -22.51 3.11
N LEU A 212 2.28 -21.73 2.16
CA LEU A 212 2.92 -21.50 0.87
C LEU A 212 4.27 -20.81 1.02
N ASN A 213 4.36 -19.84 1.92
CA ASN A 213 5.61 -19.12 2.22
C ASN A 213 6.69 -20.09 2.74
N GLY A 214 6.35 -20.95 3.66
CA GLY A 214 7.26 -21.97 4.21
C GLY A 214 7.75 -22.98 3.17
N THR A 215 6.93 -23.35 2.18
CA THR A 215 7.30 -24.30 1.11
C THR A 215 8.04 -23.67 -0.05
N ALA A 216 7.81 -22.38 -0.32
CA ALA A 216 8.42 -21.68 -1.45
C ALA A 216 9.80 -21.06 -1.15
N GLY A 217 10.34 -21.24 0.07
CA GLY A 217 11.58 -20.58 0.50
C GLY A 217 11.43 -19.06 0.56
N GLY A 218 10.25 -18.60 0.91
CA GLY A 218 9.93 -17.19 1.05
C GLY A 218 10.79 -16.48 2.09
N SER A 219 10.82 -15.18 2.03
CA SER A 219 11.70 -14.33 2.85
C SER A 219 11.31 -14.22 4.33
N GLY A 220 10.54 -15.16 4.87
CA GLY A 220 10.22 -15.21 6.30
C GLY A 220 9.78 -13.86 6.88
N MET A 221 8.90 -13.13 6.20
CA MET A 221 8.39 -11.85 6.65
C MET A 221 6.86 -11.94 6.77
N SER A 222 6.35 -11.63 7.95
CA SER A 222 4.92 -11.52 8.21
C SER A 222 4.56 -10.07 8.46
N GLY A 223 3.42 -9.63 7.94
CA GLY A 223 2.87 -8.30 8.16
C GLY A 223 1.59 -8.36 8.98
N TYR A 224 1.35 -7.33 9.77
CA TYR A 224 0.09 -7.15 10.50
C TYR A 224 -0.33 -5.69 10.38
N LEU A 225 -1.61 -5.50 10.10
CA LEU A 225 -2.27 -4.21 10.20
C LEU A 225 -3.05 -4.18 11.51
N VAL A 226 -2.69 -3.30 12.40
CA VAL A 226 -3.34 -3.14 13.70
C VAL A 226 -4.07 -1.81 13.71
N ALA A 227 -5.40 -1.84 13.87
CA ALA A 227 -6.17 -0.63 14.05
C ALA A 227 -6.17 -0.24 15.54
N SER A 228 -5.75 0.98 15.85
CA SER A 228 -5.94 1.56 17.18
C SER A 228 -7.36 2.10 17.33
N THR A 229 -7.85 2.21 18.56
CA THR A 229 -9.20 2.72 18.87
C THR A 229 -9.40 4.18 18.44
N SER A 230 -8.31 4.95 18.33
CA SER A 230 -8.30 6.32 17.82
C SER A 230 -6.87 6.72 17.41
N GLU A 231 -6.74 7.82 16.69
CA GLU A 231 -5.45 8.41 16.33
C GLU A 231 -4.60 8.71 17.59
N ASP A 232 -5.20 9.29 18.62
CA ASP A 232 -4.53 9.64 19.89
C ASP A 232 -3.97 8.42 20.62
N THR A 233 -4.57 7.24 20.43
CA THR A 233 -4.14 5.98 21.06
C THR A 233 -3.10 5.22 20.25
N SER A 234 -2.83 5.61 19.01
CA SER A 234 -1.90 4.92 18.10
C SER A 234 -0.48 4.81 18.68
N SER A 235 0.03 5.85 19.31
CA SER A 235 1.35 5.82 19.96
C SER A 235 1.39 4.87 21.17
N ALA A 236 0.30 4.78 21.94
CA ALA A 236 0.20 3.85 23.06
C ALA A 236 0.08 2.40 22.57
N ALA A 237 -0.73 2.17 21.54
CA ALA A 237 -0.86 0.87 20.89
C ALA A 237 0.48 0.39 20.32
N LYS A 238 1.23 1.28 19.62
CA LYS A 238 2.58 1.01 19.15
C LYS A 238 3.50 0.56 20.28
N GLY A 239 3.53 1.31 21.39
CA GLY A 239 4.37 0.98 22.55
C GLY A 239 4.06 -0.37 23.18
N VAL A 240 2.79 -0.79 23.18
CA VAL A 240 2.37 -2.11 23.66
C VAL A 240 2.80 -3.21 22.68
N ILE A 241 2.66 -2.99 21.37
CA ILE A 241 3.12 -3.91 20.33
C ILE A 241 4.63 -4.09 20.38
N GLU A 242 5.40 -3.00 20.42
CA GLU A 242 6.86 -3.04 20.52
C GLU A 242 7.34 -3.77 21.79
N SER A 243 6.64 -3.58 22.90
CA SER A 243 6.96 -4.27 24.17
C SER A 243 6.70 -5.78 24.08
N MET A 244 5.67 -6.21 23.35
CA MET A 244 5.40 -7.62 23.07
C MET A 244 6.47 -8.21 22.17
N LEU A 245 6.77 -7.55 21.05
CA LEU A 245 7.75 -8.02 20.06
C LEU A 245 9.17 -8.05 20.67
N PHE A 246 9.55 -7.04 21.43
CA PHE A 246 10.86 -7.03 22.11
C PHE A 246 11.01 -8.19 23.11
N ARG A 247 9.91 -8.63 23.75
CA ARG A 247 9.93 -9.80 24.65
C ARG A 247 10.12 -11.11 23.91
N ILE A 248 9.71 -11.19 22.64
CA ILE A 248 9.84 -12.38 21.78
C ILE A 248 11.23 -12.43 21.13
N TYR A 249 11.67 -11.28 20.58
CA TYR A 249 12.86 -11.22 19.74
C TYR A 249 14.12 -10.75 20.46
N GLU A 250 13.99 -10.06 21.60
CA GLU A 250 15.08 -9.44 22.39
C GLU A 250 15.93 -8.43 21.59
N ASP A 251 15.63 -8.22 20.31
CA ASP A 251 16.32 -7.32 19.38
C ASP A 251 15.33 -6.68 18.41
N SER A 252 15.36 -5.35 18.32
CA SER A 252 14.47 -4.57 17.46
C SER A 252 14.78 -4.67 15.96
N SER A 253 15.88 -5.30 15.56
CA SER A 253 16.20 -5.52 14.15
C SER A 253 15.28 -6.53 13.45
N TRP A 254 14.56 -7.35 14.23
CA TRP A 254 13.66 -8.38 13.72
C TRP A 254 12.21 -7.93 13.51
N TYR A 255 11.90 -6.69 13.82
CA TYR A 255 10.57 -6.15 13.59
C TYR A 255 10.60 -4.65 13.30
N GLN A 256 9.56 -4.19 12.65
CA GLN A 256 9.32 -2.76 12.41
C GLN A 256 7.86 -2.45 12.72
N VAL A 257 7.63 -1.41 13.51
CA VAL A 257 6.29 -0.93 13.87
C VAL A 257 6.21 0.54 13.49
N ILE A 258 5.33 0.85 12.55
CA ILE A 258 5.17 2.21 12.01
C ILE A 258 3.71 2.60 12.13
N THR A 259 3.44 3.74 12.77
CA THR A 259 2.12 4.35 12.76
C THR A 259 1.88 5.09 11.45
N MET A 260 0.61 5.30 11.10
CA MET A 260 0.26 6.09 9.92
C MET A 260 0.81 7.53 10.02
N ALA A 261 0.78 8.13 11.21
CA ALA A 261 1.35 9.45 11.45
C ALA A 261 2.87 9.50 11.16
N GLU A 262 3.64 8.51 11.64
CA GLU A 262 5.07 8.42 11.34
C GLU A 262 5.35 8.20 9.85
N MET A 263 4.50 7.45 9.17
CA MET A 263 4.62 7.25 7.72
C MET A 263 4.38 8.56 6.96
N MET A 264 3.40 9.36 7.37
CA MET A 264 3.13 10.68 6.81
C MET A 264 4.31 11.64 7.06
N ASP A 265 4.85 11.67 8.27
CA ASP A 265 6.01 12.51 8.62
C ASP A 265 7.27 12.13 7.81
N MET A 266 7.52 10.85 7.61
CA MET A 266 8.62 10.37 6.77
C MET A 266 8.45 10.83 5.32
N MET A 267 7.23 10.80 4.81
CA MET A 267 6.93 11.20 3.45
C MET A 267 7.04 12.71 3.27
N ASP A 268 6.52 13.50 4.20
CA ASP A 268 6.69 14.95 4.20
C ASP A 268 8.16 15.36 4.23
N SER A 269 8.97 14.65 5.02
CA SER A 269 10.42 14.82 5.06
C SER A 269 11.08 14.51 3.72
N MET A 270 10.66 13.43 3.05
CA MET A 270 11.16 13.02 1.75
C MET A 270 10.81 14.04 0.65
N LEU A 271 9.57 14.54 0.64
CA LEU A 271 9.11 15.57 -0.29
C LEU A 271 9.81 16.91 -0.02
N GLY A 272 10.06 17.25 1.25
CA GLY A 272 10.82 18.43 1.65
C GLY A 272 12.25 18.44 1.07
N VAL A 273 12.93 17.29 1.05
CA VAL A 273 14.27 17.15 0.46
C VAL A 273 14.23 17.28 -1.07
N LEU A 274 13.16 16.84 -1.74
CA LEU A 274 13.02 16.96 -3.20
C LEU A 274 12.73 18.40 -3.66
N MET A 275 12.19 19.24 -2.76
CA MET A 275 11.83 20.62 -3.07
C MET A 275 12.91 21.66 -2.70
N THR A 276 14.00 21.25 -2.05
CA THR A 276 15.16 22.11 -1.72
C THR A 276 16.29 21.93 -2.73
#